data_98a4edf0dd57474852afdbb53c037a57
#
_entry.id   98a4edf0dd57474852afdbb53c037a57
#
_cell.length_a   1.000
_cell.length_b   1.000
_cell.length_c   1.000
_cell.angle_alpha   90.00
_cell.angle_beta   90.00
_cell.angle_gamma   90.00
#
_symmetry.space_group_name_H-M   'P 1'
#
loop_
_entity.id
_entity.type
_entity.pdbx_description
1 polymer ?
#
loop_
_entity_poly.entity_id
_entity_poly.type
_entity_poly.pdbx_seq_one_letter_code
_entity_poly.pdbx_strand_id
1 'polypeptide(L)'
;LTPEQIEGFQHALVYAKKHPKPLLDMTQADYPLPEATKKVLQDAITTTQGRWGMCLVKGFPVDEWSEADMRVAYWGMGLYIGVGRTQNRASEVINDVRDAGGSYKVKGGRGYNTNAGLDFHQDSADVVSLLCRRTAKEGGTSKVMSSIALRDRVAELRPDLLHVLESNNWFHSFQNAQDSIQPPYYRCPLMGESGGYFCARTNRKNTIAAQRDFPDVPRLTAQQVEALDLLDIIMPSEEYCYTMELERGDMQLLNSFVTLHSHTPFEDYELPDEKRHLMRLWLSIPGSQPLPPQWAEYWGDSRAGAVRGGVRGSAITEDFLRYEKRQAEIMGMPCRGFKPVVTRKEMINIVSGV
;
A
#
# COMPACT_ATOMS: atom_id res chain seq x y z
N LEU A 1 -6.51 21.15 7.42
CA LEU A 1 -6.93 21.92 6.24
C LEU A 1 -7.52 23.27 6.67
N THR A 2 -7.30 24.31 5.88
CA THR A 2 -7.98 25.60 6.02
C THR A 2 -9.35 25.56 5.34
N PRO A 3 -10.29 26.48 5.68
CA PRO A 3 -11.59 26.57 4.99
C PRO A 3 -11.46 26.72 3.46
N GLU A 4 -10.53 27.54 2.98
CA GLU A 4 -10.23 27.71 1.54
C GLU A 4 -9.81 26.42 0.86
N GLN A 5 -8.94 25.62 1.53
CA GLN A 5 -8.48 24.33 1.03
C GLN A 5 -9.62 23.31 0.97
N ILE A 6 -10.48 23.28 1.99
CA ILE A 6 -11.68 22.42 2.02
C ILE A 6 -12.62 22.78 0.87
N GLU A 7 -12.90 24.09 0.68
CA GLU A 7 -13.72 24.58 -0.42
C GLU A 7 -13.14 24.17 -1.78
N GLY A 8 -11.82 24.20 -1.94
CA GLY A 8 -11.16 23.74 -3.16
C GLY A 8 -11.41 22.27 -3.48
N PHE A 9 -11.37 21.38 -2.48
CA PHE A 9 -11.73 19.97 -2.66
C PHE A 9 -13.22 19.79 -2.99
N GLN A 10 -14.09 20.55 -2.35
CA GLN A 10 -15.54 20.49 -2.60
C GLN A 10 -15.88 20.98 -4.02
N HIS A 11 -15.30 22.09 -4.48
CA HIS A 11 -15.49 22.59 -5.84
C HIS A 11 -15.02 21.59 -6.90
N ALA A 12 -13.86 20.95 -6.70
CA ALA A 12 -13.36 19.92 -7.61
C ALA A 12 -14.30 18.70 -7.67
N LEU A 13 -14.86 18.29 -6.53
CA LEU A 13 -15.86 17.22 -6.48
C LEU A 13 -17.14 17.60 -7.22
N VAL A 14 -17.65 18.82 -7.00
CA VAL A 14 -18.85 19.33 -7.73
C VAL A 14 -18.60 19.34 -9.24
N TYR A 15 -17.41 19.74 -9.66
CA TYR A 15 -17.04 19.69 -11.08
C TYR A 15 -17.04 18.27 -11.64
N ALA A 16 -16.38 17.32 -10.94
CA ALA A 16 -16.32 15.93 -11.33
C ALA A 16 -17.73 15.28 -11.42
N LYS A 17 -18.63 15.63 -10.49
CA LYS A 17 -20.02 15.14 -10.50
C LYS A 17 -20.84 15.69 -11.68
N LYS A 18 -20.55 16.89 -12.15
CA LYS A 18 -21.19 17.47 -13.36
C LYS A 18 -20.67 16.85 -14.66
N HIS A 19 -19.47 16.27 -14.64
CA HIS A 19 -18.81 15.67 -15.78
C HIS A 19 -18.35 14.25 -15.44
N PRO A 20 -19.29 13.32 -15.15
CA PRO A 20 -18.96 12.01 -14.60
C PRO A 20 -18.17 11.16 -15.59
N LYS A 21 -17.11 10.54 -15.09
CA LYS A 21 -16.28 9.56 -15.79
C LYS A 21 -16.00 8.35 -14.93
N PRO A 22 -15.76 7.18 -15.53
CA PRO A 22 -15.17 6.06 -14.78
C PRO A 22 -13.85 6.51 -14.11
N LEU A 23 -13.56 6.02 -12.90
CA LEU A 23 -12.38 6.44 -12.14
C LEU A 23 -11.09 6.32 -12.95
N LEU A 24 -10.91 5.21 -13.67
CA LEU A 24 -9.72 4.97 -14.48
C LEU A 24 -9.60 5.88 -15.72
N ASP A 25 -10.69 6.54 -16.14
CA ASP A 25 -10.67 7.51 -17.24
C ASP A 25 -10.45 8.94 -16.77
N MET A 26 -10.56 9.20 -15.47
CA MET A 26 -10.32 10.52 -14.90
C MET A 26 -8.85 10.94 -15.03
N THR A 27 -8.66 12.25 -15.20
CA THR A 27 -7.38 12.95 -15.15
C THR A 27 -7.47 14.11 -14.14
N GLN A 28 -6.37 14.81 -13.89
CA GLN A 28 -6.38 16.02 -13.07
C GLN A 28 -7.36 17.10 -13.58
N ALA A 29 -7.60 17.16 -14.89
CA ALA A 29 -8.56 18.09 -15.48
C ALA A 29 -10.03 17.77 -15.11
N ASP A 30 -10.31 16.52 -14.74
CA ASP A 30 -11.65 16.07 -14.32
C ASP A 30 -11.90 16.25 -12.82
N TYR A 31 -10.86 16.59 -12.07
CA TYR A 31 -10.90 16.95 -10.65
C TYR A 31 -10.01 18.17 -10.41
N PRO A 32 -10.39 19.37 -10.92
CA PRO A 32 -9.50 20.53 -10.98
C PRO A 32 -9.32 21.16 -9.58
N LEU A 33 -8.13 20.99 -9.00
CA LEU A 33 -7.77 21.59 -7.72
C LEU A 33 -7.18 22.99 -7.90
N PRO A 34 -7.64 24.01 -7.12
CA PRO A 34 -6.95 25.30 -7.00
C PRO A 34 -5.52 25.11 -6.46
N GLU A 35 -4.62 26.04 -6.76
CA GLU A 35 -3.21 25.91 -6.40
C GLU A 35 -2.97 25.74 -4.90
N ALA A 36 -3.69 26.51 -4.06
CA ALA A 36 -3.59 26.38 -2.61
C ALA A 36 -4.01 24.99 -2.09
N THR A 37 -5.02 24.38 -2.72
CA THR A 37 -5.49 23.05 -2.38
C THR A 37 -4.54 21.95 -2.90
N LYS A 38 -4.03 22.14 -4.13
CA LYS A 38 -3.02 21.24 -4.72
C LYS A 38 -1.74 21.17 -3.87
N LYS A 39 -1.32 22.33 -3.35
CA LYS A 39 -0.14 22.43 -2.49
C LYS A 39 -0.25 21.56 -1.23
N VAL A 40 -1.44 21.36 -0.67
CA VAL A 40 -1.63 20.44 0.48
C VAL A 40 -1.14 19.03 0.17
N LEU A 41 -1.51 18.50 -0.99
CA LEU A 41 -1.13 17.15 -1.41
C LEU A 41 0.37 17.06 -1.70
N GLN A 42 0.95 18.10 -2.30
CA GLN A 42 2.39 18.19 -2.57
C GLN A 42 3.21 18.25 -1.27
N ASP A 43 2.79 19.09 -0.33
CA ASP A 43 3.44 19.22 0.99
C ASP A 43 3.33 17.92 1.79
N ALA A 44 2.16 17.25 1.73
CA ALA A 44 1.95 15.97 2.39
C ALA A 44 2.90 14.88 1.84
N ILE A 45 3.06 14.80 0.52
CA ILE A 45 4.00 13.85 -0.09
C ILE A 45 5.45 14.22 0.22
N THR A 46 5.83 15.48 0.15
CA THR A 46 7.16 15.95 0.52
C THR A 46 7.49 15.56 1.98
N THR A 47 6.55 15.76 2.90
CA THR A 47 6.69 15.35 4.30
C THR A 47 6.81 13.83 4.44
N THR A 48 5.99 13.07 3.70
CA THR A 48 6.02 11.61 3.71
C THR A 48 7.32 11.04 3.16
N GLN A 49 7.95 11.70 2.19
CA GLN A 49 9.26 11.32 1.65
C GLN A 49 10.44 11.88 2.48
N GLY A 50 10.15 12.72 3.46
CA GLY A 50 11.13 13.31 4.36
C GLY A 50 11.49 12.43 5.56
N ARG A 51 12.09 13.05 6.57
CA ARG A 51 12.64 12.41 7.77
C ARG A 51 11.68 11.46 8.51
N TRP A 52 10.39 11.80 8.54
CA TRP A 52 9.42 11.05 9.35
C TRP A 52 8.84 9.83 8.63
N GLY A 53 8.89 9.81 7.31
CA GLY A 53 8.29 8.72 6.52
C GLY A 53 6.75 8.70 6.55
N MET A 54 6.12 9.71 7.18
CA MET A 54 4.65 9.78 7.32
C MET A 54 4.16 11.22 7.34
N CYS A 55 2.88 11.40 7.00
CA CYS A 55 2.15 12.65 7.12
C CYS A 55 0.69 12.35 7.48
N LEU A 56 0.10 13.21 8.33
CA LEU A 56 -1.33 13.19 8.66
C LEU A 56 -1.94 14.52 8.22
N VAL A 57 -2.85 14.47 7.26
CA VAL A 57 -3.64 15.62 6.82
C VAL A 57 -5.00 15.51 7.45
N LYS A 58 -5.43 16.53 8.24
CA LYS A 58 -6.68 16.52 9.00
C LYS A 58 -7.73 17.41 8.36
N GLY A 59 -9.00 17.01 8.52
CA GLY A 59 -10.15 17.87 8.26
C GLY A 59 -10.72 17.78 6.85
N PHE A 60 -10.59 16.64 6.16
CA PHE A 60 -11.38 16.42 4.95
C PHE A 60 -12.87 16.35 5.28
N PRO A 61 -13.76 16.96 4.46
CA PRO A 61 -15.19 17.12 4.77
C PRO A 61 -15.98 15.82 4.47
N VAL A 62 -15.56 14.71 5.07
CA VAL A 62 -16.12 13.37 4.80
C VAL A 62 -17.58 13.22 5.23
N ASP A 63 -18.05 14.06 6.15
CA ASP A 63 -19.44 14.05 6.61
C ASP A 63 -20.42 14.64 5.58
N GLU A 64 -19.90 15.47 4.67
CA GLU A 64 -20.67 16.09 3.59
C GLU A 64 -20.67 15.23 2.31
N TRP A 65 -19.84 14.16 2.28
CA TRP A 65 -19.65 13.32 1.11
C TRP A 65 -20.34 11.98 1.25
N SER A 66 -21.16 11.62 0.27
CA SER A 66 -21.61 10.23 0.13
C SER A 66 -20.41 9.29 -0.10
N GLU A 67 -20.60 7.99 0.07
CA GLU A 67 -19.53 7.01 -0.22
C GLU A 67 -19.06 7.10 -1.67
N ALA A 68 -19.98 7.30 -2.62
CA ALA A 68 -19.66 7.50 -4.02
C ALA A 68 -18.85 8.80 -4.24
N ASP A 69 -19.24 9.89 -3.59
CA ASP A 69 -18.51 11.15 -3.65
C ASP A 69 -17.09 11.01 -3.09
N MET A 70 -16.94 10.31 -1.96
CA MET A 70 -15.61 10.04 -1.38
C MET A 70 -14.71 9.26 -2.33
N ARG A 71 -15.24 8.27 -3.06
CA ARG A 71 -14.45 7.51 -4.05
C ARG A 71 -13.95 8.41 -5.15
N VAL A 72 -14.80 9.29 -5.68
CA VAL A 72 -14.44 10.26 -6.73
C VAL A 72 -13.41 11.26 -6.20
N ALA A 73 -13.66 11.86 -5.03
CA ALA A 73 -12.76 12.85 -4.41
C ALA A 73 -11.41 12.23 -4.08
N TYR A 74 -11.40 11.07 -3.43
CA TYR A 74 -10.17 10.40 -3.01
C TYR A 74 -9.33 9.92 -4.20
N TRP A 75 -9.98 9.40 -5.24
CA TRP A 75 -9.30 9.09 -6.50
C TRP A 75 -8.75 10.35 -7.17
N GLY A 76 -9.56 11.40 -7.27
CA GLY A 76 -9.14 12.70 -7.82
C GLY A 76 -7.91 13.28 -7.12
N MET A 77 -7.85 13.20 -5.79
CA MET A 77 -6.66 13.58 -5.01
C MET A 77 -5.46 12.71 -5.36
N GLY A 78 -5.66 11.39 -5.50
CA GLY A 78 -4.61 10.43 -5.88
C GLY A 78 -3.94 10.75 -7.21
N LEU A 79 -4.68 11.32 -8.18
CA LEU A 79 -4.15 11.72 -9.48
C LEU A 79 -3.12 12.86 -9.41
N TYR A 80 -3.12 13.67 -8.34
CA TYR A 80 -2.10 14.69 -8.08
C TYR A 80 -0.88 14.16 -7.33
N ILE A 81 -1.00 12.98 -6.73
CA ILE A 81 0.06 12.37 -5.92
C ILE A 81 0.91 11.41 -6.74
N GLY A 82 0.29 10.58 -7.58
CA GLY A 82 1.01 9.55 -8.30
C GLY A 82 0.15 8.67 -9.20
N VAL A 83 0.62 7.45 -9.40
CA VAL A 83 -0.07 6.40 -10.16
C VAL A 83 -0.68 5.40 -9.19
N GLY A 84 -2.02 5.32 -9.18
CA GLY A 84 -2.77 4.36 -8.37
C GLY A 84 -2.42 2.92 -8.71
N ARG A 85 -2.26 2.08 -7.68
CA ARG A 85 -1.92 0.67 -7.80
C ARG A 85 -3.08 -0.22 -7.41
N THR A 86 -3.19 -1.35 -8.07
CA THR A 86 -4.15 -2.40 -7.70
C THR A 86 -3.77 -3.06 -6.38
N GLN A 87 -4.77 -3.43 -5.55
CA GLN A 87 -4.53 -3.81 -4.16
C GLN A 87 -4.95 -5.25 -3.83
N ASN A 88 -5.72 -5.89 -4.70
CA ASN A 88 -6.26 -7.23 -4.45
C ASN A 88 -6.43 -8.03 -5.76
N ARG A 89 -6.93 -9.26 -5.62
CA ARG A 89 -7.17 -10.16 -6.76
C ARG A 89 -8.16 -9.62 -7.78
N ALA A 90 -9.11 -8.79 -7.36
CA ALA A 90 -10.08 -8.13 -8.25
C ALA A 90 -9.48 -6.90 -8.97
N SER A 91 -8.20 -6.58 -8.71
CA SER A 91 -7.50 -5.42 -9.28
C SER A 91 -8.14 -4.07 -8.93
N GLU A 92 -8.76 -3.99 -7.75
CA GLU A 92 -9.34 -2.75 -7.27
C GLU A 92 -8.24 -1.73 -6.90
N VAL A 93 -8.46 -0.47 -7.27
CA VAL A 93 -7.52 0.65 -7.02
C VAL A 93 -7.85 1.41 -5.73
N ILE A 94 -9.09 1.34 -5.25
CA ILE A 94 -9.53 1.83 -3.95
C ILE A 94 -10.06 0.64 -3.16
N ASN A 95 -9.50 0.40 -1.98
CA ASN A 95 -10.00 -0.64 -1.09
C ASN A 95 -10.70 -0.05 0.12
N ASP A 96 -11.82 -0.67 0.48
CA ASP A 96 -12.48 -0.44 1.76
C ASP A 96 -11.79 -1.27 2.84
N VAL A 97 -11.32 -0.60 3.89
CA VAL A 97 -10.74 -1.21 5.08
C VAL A 97 -11.79 -1.18 6.17
N ARG A 98 -12.51 -2.29 6.31
CA ARG A 98 -13.61 -2.46 7.27
C ARG A 98 -13.79 -3.92 7.63
N ASP A 99 -14.41 -4.20 8.76
CA ASP A 99 -14.78 -5.58 9.09
C ASP A 99 -15.88 -6.08 8.16
N ALA A 100 -15.56 -7.14 7.42
CA ALA A 100 -16.50 -7.89 6.57
C ALA A 100 -16.57 -9.36 7.00
N GLY A 101 -16.20 -9.68 8.26
CA GLY A 101 -16.17 -11.03 8.80
C GLY A 101 -15.01 -11.88 8.28
N GLY A 102 -13.99 -11.25 7.70
CA GLY A 102 -12.80 -11.93 7.20
C GLY A 102 -11.87 -12.40 8.32
N SER A 103 -10.92 -13.27 7.97
CA SER A 103 -9.81 -13.65 8.85
C SER A 103 -8.51 -13.64 8.07
N TYR A 104 -7.53 -12.86 8.52
CA TYR A 104 -6.25 -12.79 7.84
C TYR A 104 -5.30 -13.95 8.19
N LYS A 105 -5.62 -14.72 9.24
CA LYS A 105 -4.82 -15.87 9.72
C LYS A 105 -5.03 -17.14 8.90
N VAL A 106 -6.07 -17.20 8.07
CA VAL A 106 -6.35 -18.35 7.20
C VAL A 106 -5.66 -18.22 5.85
N LYS A 107 -5.56 -19.33 5.12
CA LYS A 107 -5.01 -19.35 3.75
C LYS A 107 -5.78 -18.39 2.84
N GLY A 108 -5.06 -17.49 2.17
CA GLY A 108 -5.63 -16.47 1.29
C GLY A 108 -6.37 -15.34 1.99
N GLY A 109 -6.41 -15.33 3.34
CA GLY A 109 -7.05 -14.27 4.11
C GLY A 109 -6.33 -12.93 3.99
N ARG A 110 -7.09 -11.83 4.01
CA ARG A 110 -6.58 -10.45 3.89
C ARG A 110 -6.87 -9.67 5.16
N GLY A 111 -5.94 -8.78 5.54
CA GLY A 111 -6.07 -8.01 6.78
C GLY A 111 -7.08 -6.87 6.73
N TYR A 112 -7.41 -6.37 5.54
CA TYR A 112 -8.28 -5.18 5.41
C TYR A 112 -9.78 -5.44 5.65
N ASN A 113 -10.20 -6.70 5.78
CA ASN A 113 -11.61 -7.10 5.93
C ASN A 113 -11.91 -7.82 7.25
N THR A 114 -11.13 -7.55 8.29
CA THR A 114 -11.26 -8.13 9.63
C THR A 114 -11.19 -7.06 10.71
N ASN A 115 -11.80 -7.30 11.87
CA ASN A 115 -11.67 -6.49 13.07
C ASN A 115 -10.50 -6.94 13.99
N ALA A 116 -9.78 -7.99 13.63
CA ALA A 116 -8.59 -8.41 14.36
C ALA A 116 -7.46 -7.39 14.20
N GLY A 117 -6.63 -7.25 15.23
CA GLY A 117 -5.40 -6.49 15.12
C GLY A 117 -4.48 -7.06 14.04
N LEU A 118 -3.77 -6.20 13.35
CA LEU A 118 -2.80 -6.60 12.33
C LEU A 118 -1.38 -6.55 12.87
N ASP A 119 -0.56 -7.50 12.46
CA ASP A 119 0.88 -7.44 12.69
C ASP A 119 1.49 -6.25 11.92
N PHE A 120 2.63 -5.74 12.40
CA PHE A 120 3.37 -4.72 11.67
C PHE A 120 3.77 -5.22 10.29
N HIS A 121 3.47 -4.42 9.28
CA HIS A 121 3.71 -4.76 7.88
C HIS A 121 3.90 -3.52 7.02
N GLN A 122 4.33 -3.76 5.78
CA GLN A 122 4.40 -2.76 4.72
C GLN A 122 3.49 -3.16 3.57
N ASP A 123 2.82 -2.18 3.02
CA ASP A 123 2.00 -2.33 1.82
C ASP A 123 2.84 -2.32 0.54
N SER A 124 2.28 -2.84 -0.54
CA SER A 124 2.98 -3.02 -1.82
C SER A 124 2.87 -1.76 -2.70
N ALA A 125 3.28 -0.62 -2.18
CA ALA A 125 3.25 0.67 -2.86
C ALA A 125 4.39 1.57 -2.35
N ASP A 126 4.75 2.62 -3.09
CA ASP A 126 5.68 3.63 -2.58
C ASP A 126 5.06 4.36 -1.38
N VAL A 127 3.80 4.75 -1.54
CA VAL A 127 3.00 5.40 -0.49
C VAL A 127 1.68 4.67 -0.35
N VAL A 128 1.33 4.35 0.90
CA VAL A 128 -0.03 3.98 1.27
C VAL A 128 -0.73 5.18 1.87
N SER A 129 -1.94 5.45 1.38
CA SER A 129 -2.83 6.47 1.92
C SER A 129 -4.07 5.81 2.52
N LEU A 130 -4.48 6.26 3.70
CA LEU A 130 -5.68 5.83 4.41
C LEU A 130 -6.52 7.04 4.76
N LEU A 131 -7.72 7.16 4.19
CA LEU A 131 -8.69 8.21 4.51
C LEU A 131 -9.75 7.66 5.46
N CYS A 132 -9.87 8.24 6.66
CA CYS A 132 -10.81 7.82 7.67
C CYS A 132 -12.20 8.42 7.41
N ARG A 133 -13.14 7.58 7.03
CA ARG A 133 -14.55 7.94 6.90
C ARG A 133 -15.30 7.82 8.24
N ARG A 134 -15.05 6.72 8.96
CA ARG A 134 -15.66 6.41 10.25
C ARG A 134 -14.68 5.64 11.14
N THR A 135 -14.71 5.95 12.40
CA THR A 135 -13.93 5.27 13.44
C THR A 135 -14.70 4.04 13.98
N ALA A 136 -14.00 3.14 14.64
CA ALA A 136 -14.62 2.08 15.42
C ALA A 136 -15.31 2.63 16.68
N LYS A 137 -16.13 1.81 17.31
CA LYS A 137 -16.70 2.10 18.63
C LYS A 137 -15.62 2.12 19.71
N GLU A 138 -14.68 1.15 19.61
CA GLU A 138 -13.53 1.01 20.50
C GLU A 138 -12.36 0.37 19.77
N GLY A 139 -11.13 0.81 20.03
CA GLY A 139 -9.92 0.30 19.42
C GLY A 139 -9.71 0.76 17.98
N GLY A 140 -8.94 0.00 17.20
CA GLY A 140 -8.56 0.39 15.84
C GLY A 140 -7.47 1.48 15.81
N THR A 141 -6.80 1.69 16.94
CA THR A 141 -5.66 2.61 17.09
C THR A 141 -4.60 2.31 16.05
N SER A 142 -4.26 3.30 15.25
CA SER A 142 -3.20 3.20 14.25
C SER A 142 -1.82 3.23 14.91
N LYS A 143 -0.95 2.34 14.49
CA LYS A 143 0.43 2.25 14.97
C LYS A 143 1.39 2.36 13.80
N VAL A 144 2.38 3.22 13.92
CA VAL A 144 3.42 3.43 12.91
C VAL A 144 4.79 3.36 13.57
N MET A 145 5.71 2.67 12.92
CA MET A 145 7.08 2.50 13.37
C MET A 145 8.06 2.81 12.25
N SER A 146 9.20 3.43 12.60
CA SER A 146 10.31 3.60 11.66
C SER A 146 11.03 2.26 11.44
N SER A 147 11.09 1.80 10.19
CA SER A 147 11.89 0.61 9.86
C SER A 147 13.39 0.87 9.89
N ILE A 148 13.82 2.13 9.81
CA ILE A 148 15.22 2.54 10.01
C ILE A 148 15.59 2.36 11.48
N ALA A 149 14.76 2.86 12.42
CA ALA A 149 14.99 2.67 13.85
C ALA A 149 14.98 1.16 14.23
N LEU A 150 14.10 0.38 13.60
CA LEU A 150 14.08 -1.08 13.76
C LEU A 150 15.41 -1.71 13.33
N ARG A 151 15.89 -1.36 12.12
CA ARG A 151 17.19 -1.82 11.60
C ARG A 151 18.34 -1.46 12.54
N ASP A 152 18.38 -0.20 13.00
CA ASP A 152 19.46 0.28 13.87
C ASP A 152 19.45 -0.46 15.21
N ARG A 153 18.26 -0.74 15.76
CA ARG A 153 18.13 -1.53 16.98
C ARG A 153 18.57 -2.99 16.79
N VAL A 154 18.23 -3.59 15.66
CA VAL A 154 18.73 -4.95 15.32
C VAL A 154 20.26 -4.93 15.16
N ALA A 155 20.82 -3.93 14.50
CA ALA A 155 22.27 -3.79 14.32
C ALA A 155 23.02 -3.67 15.65
N GLU A 156 22.43 -2.96 16.61
CA GLU A 156 22.99 -2.81 17.97
C GLU A 156 22.94 -4.12 18.76
N LEU A 157 21.78 -4.81 18.76
CA LEU A 157 21.56 -5.99 19.58
C LEU A 157 22.15 -7.27 18.98
N ARG A 158 21.97 -7.44 17.65
CA ARG A 158 22.30 -8.67 16.94
C ARG A 158 22.73 -8.36 15.49
N PRO A 159 23.94 -7.81 15.31
CA PRO A 159 24.45 -7.49 13.98
C PRO A 159 24.54 -8.71 13.04
N ASP A 160 24.71 -9.91 13.60
CA ASP A 160 24.67 -11.18 12.85
C ASP A 160 23.29 -11.44 12.24
N LEU A 161 22.20 -11.12 12.93
CA LEU A 161 20.83 -11.28 12.43
C LEU A 161 20.47 -10.19 11.40
N LEU A 162 21.08 -9.00 11.46
CA LEU A 162 20.89 -7.99 10.42
C LEU A 162 21.34 -8.52 9.05
N HIS A 163 22.51 -9.17 8.96
CA HIS A 163 22.96 -9.79 7.72
C HIS A 163 22.01 -10.90 7.22
N VAL A 164 21.36 -11.62 8.15
CA VAL A 164 20.34 -12.60 7.79
C VAL A 164 19.12 -11.91 7.17
N LEU A 165 18.63 -10.78 7.74
CA LEU A 165 17.49 -10.01 7.24
C LEU A 165 17.76 -9.38 5.85
N GLU A 166 19.01 -9.01 5.57
CA GLU A 166 19.45 -8.44 4.30
C GLU A 166 19.76 -9.52 3.24
N SER A 167 19.82 -10.79 3.63
CA SER A 167 20.09 -11.88 2.70
C SER A 167 18.95 -12.12 1.70
N ASN A 168 19.27 -12.53 0.47
CA ASN A 168 18.27 -12.83 -0.56
C ASN A 168 17.73 -14.27 -0.45
N ASN A 169 17.49 -14.76 0.77
CA ASN A 169 17.02 -16.11 1.04
C ASN A 169 15.65 -16.16 1.72
N TRP A 170 14.88 -15.08 1.56
CA TRP A 170 13.53 -14.97 2.10
C TRP A 170 12.49 -15.21 1.02
N PHE A 171 11.53 -16.09 1.31
CA PHE A 171 10.43 -16.43 0.43
C PHE A 171 9.10 -16.00 1.04
N HIS A 172 8.25 -15.41 0.23
CA HIS A 172 6.98 -14.82 0.66
C HIS A 172 5.84 -15.28 -0.24
N SER A 173 4.72 -15.66 0.33
CA SER A 173 3.51 -15.98 -0.39
C SER A 173 2.81 -14.71 -0.89
N PHE A 174 2.27 -14.74 -2.12
CA PHE A 174 1.35 -13.72 -2.61
C PHE A 174 -0.06 -13.80 -1.97
N GLN A 175 -0.34 -14.81 -1.13
CA GLN A 175 -1.66 -15.03 -0.52
C GLN A 175 -2.79 -15.11 -1.55
N ASN A 176 -2.58 -15.81 -2.66
CA ASN A 176 -3.49 -15.92 -3.81
C ASN A 176 -3.85 -14.57 -4.48
N ALA A 177 -3.00 -13.55 -4.30
CA ALA A 177 -3.20 -12.25 -4.92
C ALA A 177 -2.53 -12.13 -6.30
N GLN A 178 -1.68 -13.10 -6.68
CA GLN A 178 -1.02 -13.15 -7.99
C GLN A 178 -1.98 -13.53 -9.12
N ASP A 179 -1.59 -13.21 -10.33
CA ASP A 179 -2.24 -13.73 -11.54
C ASP A 179 -1.82 -15.18 -11.86
N SER A 180 -2.37 -15.74 -12.94
CA SER A 180 -2.14 -17.13 -13.35
C SER A 180 -0.74 -17.42 -13.89
N ILE A 181 0.03 -16.39 -14.23
CA ILE A 181 1.39 -16.52 -14.81
C ILE A 181 2.49 -16.22 -13.79
N GLN A 182 2.17 -15.63 -12.64
CA GLN A 182 3.12 -15.42 -11.57
C GLN A 182 3.28 -16.69 -10.73
N PRO A 183 4.48 -17.00 -10.24
CA PRO A 183 4.67 -18.02 -9.21
C PRO A 183 3.80 -17.69 -7.99
N PRO A 184 3.38 -18.70 -7.19
CA PRO A 184 2.54 -18.46 -6.02
C PRO A 184 3.30 -17.81 -4.86
N TYR A 185 4.62 -17.70 -4.95
CA TYR A 185 5.51 -17.03 -4.01
C TYR A 185 6.62 -16.27 -4.74
N TYR A 186 7.27 -15.37 -4.06
CA TYR A 186 8.39 -14.58 -4.57
C TYR A 186 9.54 -14.56 -3.55
N ARG A 187 10.73 -14.20 -4.02
CA ARG A 187 11.92 -14.02 -3.20
C ARG A 187 12.23 -12.53 -3.05
N CYS A 188 12.42 -12.08 -1.79
CA CYS A 188 12.76 -10.70 -1.50
C CYS A 188 13.41 -10.60 -0.11
N PRO A 189 14.58 -9.97 0.05
CA PRO A 189 15.13 -9.64 1.36
C PRO A 189 14.15 -8.82 2.19
N LEU A 190 14.24 -8.97 3.53
CA LEU A 190 13.40 -8.18 4.44
C LEU A 190 13.91 -6.74 4.60
N MET A 191 15.20 -6.53 4.44
CA MET A 191 15.87 -5.24 4.52
C MET A 191 16.89 -5.10 3.40
N GLY A 192 17.19 -3.87 3.01
CA GLY A 192 18.22 -3.61 2.02
C GLY A 192 18.49 -2.13 1.82
N GLU A 193 19.51 -1.83 1.04
CA GLU A 193 19.91 -0.46 0.71
C GLU A 193 20.22 -0.33 -0.78
N SER A 194 19.88 0.79 -1.36
CA SER A 194 20.22 1.15 -2.73
C SER A 194 20.43 2.65 -2.87
N GLY A 195 21.58 3.06 -3.41
CA GLY A 195 21.88 4.47 -3.62
C GLY A 195 21.87 5.32 -2.35
N GLY A 196 22.21 4.76 -1.19
CA GLY A 196 22.18 5.44 0.11
C GLY A 196 20.78 5.49 0.74
N TYR A 197 19.78 4.84 0.16
CA TYR A 197 18.42 4.76 0.70
C TYR A 197 18.16 3.38 1.28
N PHE A 198 17.82 3.34 2.56
CA PHE A 198 17.36 2.14 3.22
C PHE A 198 15.91 1.81 2.81
N CYS A 199 15.61 0.53 2.72
CA CYS A 199 14.25 0.04 2.51
C CYS A 199 14.02 -1.27 3.26
N ALA A 200 12.80 -1.45 3.75
CA ALA A 200 12.36 -2.68 4.38
C ALA A 200 11.12 -3.25 3.68
N ARG A 201 10.96 -4.56 3.76
CA ARG A 201 9.80 -5.33 3.30
C ARG A 201 9.53 -6.45 4.29
N THR A 202 9.04 -6.11 5.47
CA THR A 202 8.68 -7.10 6.49
C THR A 202 7.20 -7.40 6.44
N ASN A 203 6.88 -8.68 6.37
CA ASN A 203 5.53 -9.20 6.50
C ASN A 203 5.63 -10.67 6.91
N ARG A 204 5.76 -10.92 8.23
CA ARG A 204 5.95 -12.28 8.78
C ARG A 204 4.88 -13.25 8.29
N LYS A 205 3.63 -12.79 8.22
CA LYS A 205 2.52 -13.60 7.72
C LYS A 205 2.79 -14.19 6.33
N ASN A 206 3.29 -13.36 5.39
CA ASN A 206 3.57 -13.83 4.05
C ASN A 206 4.75 -14.80 4.00
N THR A 207 5.76 -14.60 4.86
CA THR A 207 6.89 -15.52 5.01
C THR A 207 6.41 -16.87 5.56
N ILE A 208 5.64 -16.88 6.64
CA ILE A 208 5.11 -18.10 7.24
C ILE A 208 4.12 -18.82 6.31
N ALA A 209 3.33 -18.07 5.54
CA ALA A 209 2.44 -18.65 4.56
C ALA A 209 3.23 -19.35 3.43
N ALA A 210 4.37 -18.82 3.00
CA ALA A 210 5.23 -19.49 2.03
C ALA A 210 5.75 -20.82 2.58
N GLN A 211 6.14 -20.87 3.86
CA GLN A 211 6.58 -22.11 4.53
C GLN A 211 5.46 -23.15 4.67
N ARG A 212 4.24 -22.70 4.96
CA ARG A 212 3.08 -23.56 5.16
C ARG A 212 2.55 -24.14 3.84
N ASP A 213 2.46 -23.33 2.80
CA ASP A 213 1.66 -23.64 1.61
C ASP A 213 2.50 -24.25 0.47
N PHE A 214 3.84 -24.08 0.48
CA PHE A 214 4.72 -24.50 -0.62
C PHE A 214 5.86 -25.40 -0.10
N PRO A 215 5.78 -26.72 -0.36
CA PRO A 215 6.78 -27.68 0.13
C PRO A 215 8.15 -27.53 -0.55
N ASP A 216 8.22 -26.94 -1.74
CA ASP A 216 9.43 -26.65 -2.50
C ASP A 216 10.17 -25.40 -2.03
N VAL A 217 9.54 -24.57 -1.21
CA VAL A 217 10.22 -23.42 -0.60
C VAL A 217 11.21 -23.91 0.45
N PRO A 218 12.48 -23.48 0.41
CA PRO A 218 13.48 -23.81 1.43
C PRO A 218 12.97 -23.43 2.83
N ARG A 219 13.15 -24.34 3.79
CA ARG A 219 12.72 -24.11 5.17
C ARG A 219 13.55 -23.00 5.81
N LEU A 220 12.91 -22.21 6.67
CA LEU A 220 13.60 -21.18 7.43
C LEU A 220 14.70 -21.85 8.29
N THR A 221 15.88 -21.25 8.28
CA THR A 221 16.96 -21.61 9.17
C THR A 221 16.64 -21.16 10.60
N ALA A 222 17.34 -21.71 11.60
CA ALA A 222 17.18 -21.25 13.00
C ALA A 222 17.46 -19.75 13.15
N GLN A 223 18.47 -19.22 12.46
CA GLN A 223 18.79 -17.79 12.46
C GLN A 223 17.68 -16.92 11.81
N GLN A 224 17.04 -17.41 10.75
CA GLN A 224 15.90 -16.71 10.16
C GLN A 224 14.69 -16.66 11.10
N VAL A 225 14.42 -17.75 11.80
CA VAL A 225 13.36 -17.77 12.82
C VAL A 225 13.68 -16.79 13.94
N GLU A 226 14.92 -16.85 14.48
CA GLU A 226 15.39 -15.95 15.53
C GLU A 226 15.33 -14.48 15.09
N ALA A 227 15.67 -14.17 13.83
CA ALA A 227 15.57 -12.82 13.29
C ALA A 227 14.11 -12.34 13.25
N LEU A 228 13.15 -13.17 12.80
CA LEU A 228 11.72 -12.80 12.83
C LEU A 228 11.22 -12.60 14.26
N ASP A 229 11.62 -13.46 15.20
CA ASP A 229 11.22 -13.37 16.61
C ASP A 229 11.78 -12.08 17.24
N LEU A 230 13.01 -11.70 16.92
CA LEU A 230 13.61 -10.43 17.37
C LEU A 230 12.82 -9.22 16.84
N LEU A 231 12.42 -9.24 15.56
CA LEU A 231 11.58 -8.18 15.00
C LEU A 231 10.25 -8.06 15.75
N ASP A 232 9.59 -9.19 16.03
CA ASP A 232 8.29 -9.21 16.73
C ASP A 232 8.39 -8.71 18.18
N ILE A 233 9.58 -8.83 18.82
CA ILE A 233 9.84 -8.29 20.16
C ILE A 233 10.05 -6.77 20.10
N ILE A 234 10.77 -6.26 19.09
CA ILE A 234 11.11 -4.83 19.00
C ILE A 234 9.91 -4.00 18.50
N MET A 235 9.21 -4.48 17.47
CA MET A 235 8.18 -3.70 16.78
C MET A 235 7.06 -3.16 17.67
N PRO A 236 6.51 -3.87 18.66
CA PRO A 236 5.44 -3.36 19.51
C PRO A 236 5.92 -2.44 20.64
N SER A 237 7.23 -2.22 20.80
CA SER A 237 7.77 -1.38 21.87
C SER A 237 7.30 0.08 21.72
N GLU A 238 6.82 0.67 22.81
CA GLU A 238 6.39 2.08 22.84
C GLU A 238 7.52 3.06 22.52
N GLU A 239 8.77 2.68 22.74
CA GLU A 239 9.95 3.47 22.40
C GLU A 239 10.07 3.74 20.90
N TYR A 240 9.63 2.77 20.05
CA TYR A 240 9.80 2.83 18.60
C TYR A 240 8.49 3.02 17.85
N CYS A 241 7.36 2.91 18.55
CA CYS A 241 6.04 2.89 17.94
C CYS A 241 5.27 4.19 18.25
N TYR A 242 4.93 4.95 17.23
CA TYR A 242 4.01 6.07 17.33
C TYR A 242 2.57 5.55 17.19
N THR A 243 1.73 5.86 18.18
CA THR A 243 0.30 5.49 18.18
C THR A 243 -0.57 6.72 17.96
N MET A 244 -1.62 6.56 17.18
CA MET A 244 -2.59 7.64 16.93
C MET A 244 -4.00 7.08 16.74
N GLU A 245 -4.98 7.83 17.24
CA GLU A 245 -6.38 7.64 16.88
C GLU A 245 -6.66 8.48 15.62
N LEU A 246 -7.12 7.81 14.55
CA LEU A 246 -7.57 8.52 13.36
C LEU A 246 -8.97 9.05 13.61
N GLU A 247 -9.18 10.30 13.31
CA GLU A 247 -10.47 10.97 13.36
C GLU A 247 -11.14 10.97 11.99
N ARG A 248 -12.44 11.21 11.95
CA ARG A 248 -13.18 11.36 10.69
C ARG A 248 -12.59 12.52 9.88
N GLY A 249 -12.29 12.28 8.62
CA GLY A 249 -11.63 13.25 7.75
C GLY A 249 -10.10 13.29 7.88
N ASP A 250 -9.47 12.41 8.66
CA ASP A 250 -8.04 12.27 8.67
C ASP A 250 -7.57 11.43 7.48
N MET A 251 -6.53 11.91 6.79
CA MET A 251 -5.81 11.16 5.76
C MET A 251 -4.38 10.92 6.19
N GLN A 252 -4.06 9.67 6.52
CA GLN A 252 -2.70 9.22 6.83
C GLN A 252 -1.99 8.80 5.55
N LEU A 253 -0.77 9.29 5.35
CA LEU A 253 0.13 8.88 4.26
C LEU A 253 1.41 8.30 4.87
N LEU A 254 1.85 7.16 4.37
CA LEU A 254 3.03 6.45 4.86
C LEU A 254 3.94 6.07 3.69
N ASN A 255 5.25 6.35 3.82
CA ASN A 255 6.27 5.79 2.94
C ASN A 255 6.49 4.32 3.30
N SER A 256 6.06 3.42 2.43
CA SER A 256 6.09 1.98 2.71
C SER A 256 7.49 1.38 2.80
N PHE A 257 8.54 2.11 2.45
CA PHE A 257 9.91 1.58 2.54
C PHE A 257 10.58 1.85 3.87
N VAL A 258 10.18 2.94 4.54
CA VAL A 258 10.82 3.39 5.79
C VAL A 258 9.89 3.38 6.99
N THR A 259 8.61 2.99 6.80
CA THR A 259 7.66 2.81 7.90
C THR A 259 7.01 1.44 7.86
N LEU A 260 6.70 0.92 9.01
CA LEU A 260 5.83 -0.22 9.24
C LEU A 260 4.56 0.29 9.89
N HIS A 261 3.43 -0.28 9.55
CA HIS A 261 2.17 0.09 10.18
C HIS A 261 1.35 -1.13 10.63
N SER A 262 0.50 -0.87 11.60
CA SER A 262 -0.35 -1.85 12.25
C SER A 262 -1.59 -1.15 12.80
N HIS A 263 -2.54 -1.87 13.32
CA HIS A 263 -3.62 -1.33 14.15
C HIS A 263 -4.01 -2.35 15.23
N THR A 264 -4.54 -1.84 16.35
CA THR A 264 -5.11 -2.68 17.39
C THR A 264 -6.39 -3.36 16.91
N PRO A 265 -6.83 -4.47 17.53
CA PRO A 265 -8.19 -4.97 17.35
C PRO A 265 -9.20 -3.87 17.62
N PHE A 266 -10.39 -3.99 17.04
CA PHE A 266 -11.46 -3.04 17.28
C PHE A 266 -12.82 -3.71 17.42
N GLU A 267 -13.71 -3.03 18.12
CA GLU A 267 -15.13 -3.34 18.21
C GLU A 267 -15.92 -2.33 17.40
N ASP A 268 -16.82 -2.80 16.54
CA ASP A 268 -17.68 -1.95 15.74
C ASP A 268 -19.01 -1.68 16.41
N TYR A 269 -19.70 -0.65 15.91
CA TYR A 269 -21.11 -0.43 16.19
C TYR A 269 -21.94 -1.54 15.54
N GLU A 270 -23.17 -1.74 16.03
CA GLU A 270 -24.08 -2.75 15.50
C GLU A 270 -24.61 -2.37 14.10
N LEU A 271 -24.95 -1.09 13.93
CA LEU A 271 -25.51 -0.59 12.67
C LEU A 271 -24.45 -0.53 11.57
N PRO A 272 -24.72 -1.12 10.39
CA PRO A 272 -23.76 -1.17 9.28
C PRO A 272 -23.22 0.21 8.87
N ASP A 273 -24.07 1.24 8.93
CA ASP A 273 -23.72 2.61 8.53
C ASP A 273 -22.87 3.35 9.57
N GLU A 274 -22.70 2.79 10.77
CA GLU A 274 -21.86 3.35 11.83
C GLU A 274 -20.51 2.64 11.95
N LYS A 275 -20.36 1.46 11.33
CA LYS A 275 -19.14 0.64 11.39
C LYS A 275 -17.91 1.39 10.88
N ARG A 276 -16.75 1.06 11.47
CA ARG A 276 -15.44 1.56 11.04
C ARG A 276 -15.24 1.42 9.55
N HIS A 277 -14.81 2.48 8.90
CA HIS A 277 -14.55 2.49 7.48
C HIS A 277 -13.43 3.44 7.13
N LEU A 278 -12.32 2.88 6.64
CA LEU A 278 -11.25 3.64 5.99
C LEU A 278 -11.26 3.31 4.50
N MET A 279 -10.91 4.28 3.67
CA MET A 279 -10.59 4.03 2.26
C MET A 279 -9.08 4.04 2.07
N ARG A 280 -8.55 3.09 1.32
CA ARG A 280 -7.12 2.97 1.07
C ARG A 280 -6.77 3.16 -0.40
N LEU A 281 -5.75 3.96 -0.65
CA LEU A 281 -5.04 4.06 -1.93
C LEU A 281 -3.60 3.56 -1.79
N TRP A 282 -3.14 2.84 -2.77
CA TRP A 282 -1.74 2.53 -3.01
C TRP A 282 -1.23 3.34 -4.18
N LEU A 283 -0.11 4.01 -4.02
CA LEU A 283 0.41 4.97 -5.00
C LEU A 283 1.90 4.71 -5.29
N SER A 284 2.24 4.65 -6.58
CA SER A 284 3.61 4.90 -7.02
C SER A 284 3.78 6.39 -7.24
N ILE A 285 4.87 6.98 -6.77
CA ILE A 285 5.06 8.43 -6.80
C ILE A 285 6.33 8.85 -7.55
N PRO A 286 6.30 10.04 -8.19
CA PRO A 286 7.49 10.64 -8.76
C PRO A 286 8.55 10.84 -7.72
N GLY A 287 9.65 10.76 -7.66
CA GLY A 287 10.62 11.03 -6.58
C GLY A 287 10.73 9.95 -5.51
N SER A 288 10.08 8.79 -5.70
CA SER A 288 10.32 7.65 -4.84
C SER A 288 11.77 7.14 -4.96
N GLN A 289 12.32 6.63 -3.85
CA GLN A 289 13.70 6.15 -3.76
C GLN A 289 14.01 4.96 -4.67
N PRO A 290 15.28 4.73 -5.08
CA PRO A 290 15.66 3.48 -5.74
C PRO A 290 15.55 2.31 -4.76
N LEU A 291 15.32 1.10 -5.29
CA LEU A 291 15.27 -0.15 -4.53
C LEU A 291 16.44 -1.06 -4.92
N PRO A 292 16.86 -1.98 -4.04
CA PRO A 292 17.82 -3.01 -4.42
C PRO A 292 17.36 -3.77 -5.66
N PRO A 293 18.24 -4.10 -6.61
CA PRO A 293 17.87 -4.78 -7.86
C PRO A 293 17.09 -6.07 -7.66
N GLN A 294 17.39 -6.84 -6.63
CA GLN A 294 16.72 -8.10 -6.29
C GLN A 294 15.26 -7.90 -5.84
N TRP A 295 14.85 -6.70 -5.52
CA TRP A 295 13.46 -6.38 -5.19
C TRP A 295 12.57 -6.21 -6.43
N ALA A 296 13.17 -6.07 -7.61
CA ALA A 296 12.42 -5.90 -8.86
C ALA A 296 11.51 -7.11 -9.17
N GLU A 297 11.83 -8.31 -8.69
CA GLU A 297 10.96 -9.49 -8.84
C GLU A 297 9.55 -9.25 -8.27
N TYR A 298 9.48 -8.66 -7.08
CA TYR A 298 8.21 -8.36 -6.43
C TYR A 298 7.61 -7.02 -6.86
N TRP A 299 8.44 -5.99 -6.91
CA TRP A 299 7.98 -4.61 -7.15
C TRP A 299 7.74 -4.29 -8.62
N GLY A 300 8.23 -5.11 -9.55
CA GLY A 300 8.14 -4.91 -10.99
C GLY A 300 9.21 -3.96 -11.54
N ASP A 301 9.68 -3.00 -10.76
CA ASP A 301 10.77 -2.07 -11.10
C ASP A 301 11.52 -1.64 -9.84
N SER A 302 12.83 -1.48 -9.91
CA SER A 302 13.69 -1.01 -8.80
C SER A 302 14.25 0.40 -9.01
N ARG A 303 13.98 1.04 -10.16
CA ARG A 303 14.47 2.40 -10.44
C ARG A 303 13.75 3.44 -9.58
N ALA A 304 14.45 4.51 -9.23
CA ALA A 304 13.85 5.65 -8.58
C ALA A 304 12.72 6.26 -9.43
N GLY A 305 11.63 6.67 -8.81
CA GLY A 305 10.50 7.31 -9.46
C GLY A 305 9.74 6.46 -10.47
N ALA A 306 10.04 5.15 -10.58
CA ALA A 306 9.34 4.28 -11.53
C ALA A 306 7.96 3.86 -11.00
N VAL A 307 7.02 3.61 -11.92
CA VAL A 307 5.74 2.98 -11.58
C VAL A 307 6.01 1.52 -11.19
N ARG A 308 5.63 1.16 -9.97
CA ARG A 308 5.95 -0.15 -9.38
C ARG A 308 4.97 -0.54 -8.26
N GLY A 309 5.11 -1.75 -7.77
CA GLY A 309 4.25 -2.27 -6.71
C GLY A 309 2.82 -2.55 -7.19
N GLY A 310 1.93 -2.68 -6.23
CA GLY A 310 0.59 -3.18 -6.46
C GLY A 310 0.53 -4.70 -6.54
N VAL A 311 -0.68 -5.22 -6.54
CA VAL A 311 -0.97 -6.63 -6.69
C VAL A 311 -1.45 -6.87 -8.11
N ARG A 312 -0.75 -7.71 -8.86
CA ARG A 312 -1.20 -8.13 -10.16
C ARG A 312 -2.25 -9.23 -9.99
N GLY A 313 -3.50 -8.80 -9.79
CA GLY A 313 -4.63 -9.70 -9.66
C GLY A 313 -4.98 -10.40 -10.96
N SER A 314 -5.89 -11.38 -10.86
CA SER A 314 -6.39 -12.13 -12.03
C SER A 314 -7.32 -11.31 -12.94
N ALA A 315 -7.66 -10.07 -12.55
CA ALA A 315 -8.60 -9.20 -13.24
C ALA A 315 -7.96 -7.86 -13.67
N ILE A 316 -6.67 -7.87 -14.03
CA ILE A 316 -6.06 -6.69 -14.68
C ILE A 316 -6.76 -6.46 -16.01
N THR A 317 -7.37 -5.27 -16.16
CA THR A 317 -8.12 -4.88 -17.34
C THR A 317 -7.28 -4.00 -18.27
N GLU A 318 -7.67 -3.96 -19.55
CA GLU A 318 -7.06 -3.01 -20.49
C GLU A 318 -7.27 -1.55 -20.08
N ASP A 319 -8.42 -1.25 -19.42
CA ASP A 319 -8.69 0.08 -18.88
C ASP A 319 -7.66 0.48 -17.83
N PHE A 320 -7.28 -0.44 -16.93
CA PHE A 320 -6.23 -0.21 -15.97
C PHE A 320 -4.87 0.01 -16.65
N LEU A 321 -4.53 -0.80 -17.66
CA LEU A 321 -3.26 -0.65 -18.38
C LEU A 321 -3.18 0.69 -19.13
N ARG A 322 -4.30 1.14 -19.74
CA ARG A 322 -4.38 2.48 -20.37
C ARG A 322 -4.24 3.59 -19.33
N TYR A 323 -4.94 3.47 -18.19
CA TYR A 323 -4.82 4.41 -17.07
C TYR A 323 -3.37 4.50 -16.60
N GLU A 324 -2.75 3.36 -16.26
CA GLU A 324 -1.39 3.29 -15.74
C GLU A 324 -0.40 4.01 -16.64
N LYS A 325 -0.43 3.71 -17.94
CA LYS A 325 0.44 4.32 -18.93
C LYS A 325 0.21 5.83 -19.03
N ARG A 326 -1.04 6.27 -19.19
CA ARG A 326 -1.41 7.68 -19.30
C ARG A 326 -1.02 8.46 -18.05
N GLN A 327 -1.33 7.94 -16.87
CA GLN A 327 -1.02 8.62 -15.61
C GLN A 327 0.50 8.67 -15.36
N ALA A 328 1.23 7.62 -15.72
CA ALA A 328 2.69 7.63 -15.66
C ALA A 328 3.30 8.72 -16.57
N GLU A 329 2.79 8.88 -17.79
CA GLU A 329 3.21 9.93 -18.73
C GLU A 329 2.93 11.33 -18.14
N ILE A 330 1.74 11.55 -17.57
CA ILE A 330 1.37 12.83 -16.93
C ILE A 330 2.31 13.14 -15.75
N MET A 331 2.68 12.14 -14.98
CA MET A 331 3.54 12.28 -13.80
C MET A 331 5.04 12.24 -14.13
N GLY A 332 5.42 12.04 -15.40
CA GLY A 332 6.82 11.94 -15.84
C GLY A 332 7.55 10.70 -15.29
N MET A 333 6.83 9.62 -15.02
CA MET A 333 7.35 8.41 -14.38
C MET A 333 7.71 7.32 -15.39
N PRO A 334 8.88 6.68 -15.30
CA PRO A 334 9.15 5.46 -16.05
C PRO A 334 8.14 4.37 -15.72
N CYS A 335 7.50 3.78 -16.73
CA CYS A 335 6.51 2.73 -16.56
C CYS A 335 6.81 1.55 -17.49
N ARG A 336 6.99 0.36 -16.90
CA ARG A 336 7.09 -0.90 -17.67
C ARG A 336 5.72 -1.53 -17.91
N GLY A 337 4.74 -1.14 -17.12
CA GLY A 337 3.40 -1.71 -17.10
C GLY A 337 3.36 -3.16 -16.59
N PHE A 338 2.20 -3.65 -16.29
CA PHE A 338 1.98 -5.08 -16.15
C PHE A 338 1.99 -5.72 -17.54
N LYS A 339 2.64 -6.87 -17.69
CA LYS A 339 2.49 -7.65 -18.92
C LYS A 339 1.04 -8.12 -19.01
N PRO A 340 0.39 -8.04 -20.18
CA PRO A 340 -0.94 -8.60 -20.38
C PRO A 340 -0.95 -10.07 -19.95
N VAL A 341 -2.03 -10.48 -19.29
CA VAL A 341 -2.24 -11.91 -19.02
C VAL A 341 -2.60 -12.56 -20.36
N VAL A 342 -1.64 -13.27 -20.94
CA VAL A 342 -1.91 -14.11 -22.10
C VAL A 342 -2.70 -15.32 -21.61
N THR A 343 -3.94 -15.47 -22.05
CA THR A 343 -4.76 -16.63 -21.70
C THR A 343 -4.13 -17.92 -22.23
N ARG A 344 -4.42 -19.05 -21.60
CA ARG A 344 -3.91 -20.34 -22.07
C ARG A 344 -4.26 -20.59 -23.56
N LYS A 345 -5.43 -20.09 -24.01
CA LYS A 345 -5.87 -20.16 -25.40
C LYS A 345 -4.98 -19.34 -26.33
N GLU A 346 -4.63 -18.12 -25.92
CA GLU A 346 -3.72 -17.25 -26.66
C GLU A 346 -2.29 -17.80 -26.68
N MET A 347 -1.81 -18.39 -25.57
CA MET A 347 -0.51 -19.07 -25.55
C MET A 347 -0.49 -20.26 -26.51
N ILE A 348 -1.58 -21.06 -26.57
CA ILE A 348 -1.68 -22.17 -27.51
C ILE A 348 -1.64 -21.64 -28.95
N ASN A 349 -2.36 -20.57 -29.26
CA ASN A 349 -2.34 -19.96 -30.60
C ASN A 349 -0.97 -19.40 -30.97
N ILE A 350 -0.25 -18.76 -30.02
CA ILE A 350 1.11 -18.26 -30.24
C ILE A 350 2.08 -19.43 -30.52
N VAL A 351 1.94 -20.54 -29.80
CA VAL A 351 2.83 -21.70 -29.96
C VAL A 351 2.47 -22.53 -31.19
N SER A 352 1.19 -22.60 -31.56
CA SER A 352 0.72 -23.37 -32.72
C SER A 352 0.79 -22.61 -34.06
N GLY A 353 1.07 -21.31 -34.02
CA GLY A 353 1.20 -20.48 -35.22
C GLY A 353 -0.12 -20.26 -35.98
N VAL A 354 -1.26 -20.39 -35.29
CA VAL A 354 -2.61 -20.16 -35.83
C VAL A 354 -3.19 -18.82 -35.33
#